data_ac5395f6257bab1d9ac6dda18f35dfca
#
_entry.id   ac5395f6257bab1d9ac6dda18f35dfca
#
_cell.length_a   1.000
_cell.length_b   1.000
_cell.length_c   1.000
_cell.angle_alpha   90.00
_cell.angle_beta   90.00
_cell.angle_gamma   90.00
#
_symmetry.space_group_name_H-M   'P 1'
#
loop_
_entity.id
_entity.type
_entity.pdbx_description
1 polymer ?
#
loop_
_entity_poly.entity_id
_entity_poly.type
_entity_poly.pdbx_seq_one_letter_code
_entity_poly.pdbx_strand_id
1 'polypeptide(L)'
;SNASLPQIAKDVLISKQVAEYRINKLISQKTIYSFFTLIDLGMLGYSLFRVHIKLKNVSELEYLKFVKNLFEDYPTFWVAFVSGSFDIIADIWAYNANEFDKTFNQILAKNKKVIYSYDIFPLLELVLYDYGYFLDKQNIHKKISIFKKENSVEIDDVDKKILSIIKSNSRVSYEELGRNVNLTRNSVKYRIKNLERLGIIAGYKIMVDF
;
A
#
# COMPACT_ATOMS: atom_id res chain seq x y z
N SER A 1 -12.59 0.31 -4.83
CA SER A 1 -13.06 1.27 -5.86
C SER A 1 -13.08 2.67 -5.27
N ASN A 2 -12.70 3.66 -6.08
CA ASN A 2 -12.82 5.08 -5.70
C ASN A 2 -14.26 5.57 -5.99
N ALA A 3 -15.25 4.76 -5.61
CA ALA A 3 -16.66 5.08 -5.84
C ALA A 3 -17.02 6.35 -5.06
N SER A 4 -17.68 7.28 -5.75
CA SER A 4 -18.22 8.47 -5.10
C SER A 4 -19.36 8.10 -4.13
N LEU A 5 -19.58 8.93 -3.12
CA LEU A 5 -20.66 8.70 -2.16
C LEU A 5 -22.04 8.50 -2.81
N PRO A 6 -22.44 9.27 -3.85
CA PRO A 6 -23.67 8.99 -4.61
C PRO A 6 -23.67 7.61 -5.28
N GLN A 7 -22.53 7.16 -5.81
CA GLN A 7 -22.44 5.84 -6.44
C GLN A 7 -22.61 4.73 -5.39
N ILE A 8 -21.93 4.85 -4.25
CA ILE A 8 -22.07 3.89 -3.13
C ILE A 8 -23.55 3.82 -2.67
N ALA A 9 -24.20 4.98 -2.50
CA ALA A 9 -25.59 5.05 -2.08
C ALA A 9 -26.53 4.35 -3.06
N LYS A 10 -26.29 4.53 -4.37
CA LYS A 10 -27.04 3.87 -5.45
C LYS A 10 -26.82 2.35 -5.44
N ASP A 11 -25.56 1.90 -5.29
CA ASP A 11 -25.20 0.47 -5.33
C ASP A 11 -25.79 -0.33 -4.17
N VAL A 12 -25.98 0.33 -3.00
CA VAL A 12 -26.57 -0.31 -1.80
C VAL A 12 -28.02 0.11 -1.54
N LEU A 13 -28.67 0.78 -2.49
CA LEU A 13 -30.09 1.17 -2.48
C LEU A 13 -30.50 1.99 -1.24
N ILE A 14 -29.67 2.96 -0.83
CA ILE A 14 -29.94 3.89 0.27
C ILE A 14 -29.75 5.35 -0.15
N SER A 15 -30.21 6.31 0.66
CA SER A 15 -29.93 7.73 0.40
C SER A 15 -28.45 8.07 0.61
N LYS A 16 -27.98 9.15 -0.06
CA LYS A 16 -26.62 9.67 0.10
C LYS A 16 -26.31 9.99 1.57
N GLN A 17 -27.25 10.60 2.28
CA GLN A 17 -27.08 10.95 3.70
C GLN A 17 -26.91 9.71 4.58
N VAL A 18 -27.70 8.66 4.34
CA VAL A 18 -27.58 7.38 5.05
C VAL A 18 -26.25 6.70 4.74
N ALA A 19 -25.78 6.72 3.49
CA ALA A 19 -24.48 6.17 3.11
C ALA A 19 -23.33 6.93 3.84
N GLU A 20 -23.39 8.26 3.84
CA GLU A 20 -22.42 9.12 4.53
C GLU A 20 -22.38 8.85 6.04
N TYR A 21 -23.55 8.82 6.67
CA TYR A 21 -23.68 8.50 8.10
C TYR A 21 -23.05 7.13 8.43
N ARG A 22 -23.38 6.09 7.66
CA ARG A 22 -22.85 4.73 7.87
C ARG A 22 -21.34 4.67 7.72
N ILE A 23 -20.78 5.30 6.68
CA ILE A 23 -19.31 5.34 6.48
C ILE A 23 -18.64 6.07 7.64
N ASN A 24 -19.16 7.24 8.06
CA ASN A 24 -18.59 7.98 9.17
C ASN A 24 -18.68 7.20 10.49
N LYS A 25 -19.75 6.43 10.69
CA LYS A 25 -19.90 5.54 11.84
C LYS A 25 -18.81 4.43 11.83
N LEU A 26 -18.56 3.78 10.69
CA LEU A 26 -17.52 2.77 10.56
C LEU A 26 -16.11 3.35 10.81
N ILE A 27 -15.86 4.58 10.38
CA ILE A 27 -14.61 5.31 10.66
C ILE A 27 -14.49 5.62 12.16
N SER A 28 -15.54 6.16 12.78
CA SER A 28 -15.52 6.50 14.22
C SER A 28 -15.37 5.28 15.12
N GLN A 29 -15.89 4.13 14.70
CA GLN A 29 -15.74 2.83 15.38
C GLN A 29 -14.41 2.14 15.08
N LYS A 30 -13.52 2.78 14.29
CA LYS A 30 -12.24 2.21 13.81
C LYS A 30 -12.37 0.92 13.02
N THR A 31 -13.56 0.54 12.55
CA THR A 31 -13.74 -0.57 11.61
C THR A 31 -13.09 -0.24 10.26
N ILE A 32 -13.15 1.03 9.83
CA ILE A 32 -12.38 1.55 8.70
C ILE A 32 -11.27 2.44 9.25
N TYR A 33 -10.01 2.01 9.08
CA TYR A 33 -8.83 2.78 9.50
C TYR A 33 -8.41 3.83 8.48
N SER A 34 -8.38 3.46 7.21
CA SER A 34 -7.94 4.37 6.16
C SER A 34 -8.47 3.99 4.78
N PHE A 35 -8.45 4.99 3.90
CA PHE A 35 -8.64 4.82 2.46
C PHE A 35 -7.30 5.11 1.79
N PHE A 36 -6.69 4.14 1.15
CA PHE A 36 -5.37 4.31 0.57
C PHE A 36 -5.35 3.97 -0.92
N THR A 37 -4.36 4.52 -1.62
CA THR A 37 -4.12 4.25 -3.02
C THR A 37 -3.08 3.15 -3.14
N LEU A 38 -3.40 2.10 -3.89
CA LEU A 38 -2.45 1.06 -4.24
C LEU A 38 -1.61 1.55 -5.42
N ILE A 39 -0.35 1.83 -5.15
CA ILE A 39 0.62 2.29 -6.15
C ILE A 39 1.46 1.08 -6.57
N ASP A 40 1.53 0.83 -7.88
CA ASP A 40 2.44 -0.17 -8.44
C ASP A 40 3.83 0.44 -8.64
N LEU A 41 4.70 0.23 -7.66
CA LEU A 41 6.09 0.67 -7.73
C LEU A 41 6.89 -0.08 -8.82
N GLY A 42 6.43 -1.28 -9.25
CA GLY A 42 6.99 -2.00 -10.38
C GLY A 42 6.93 -1.20 -11.68
N MET A 43 5.83 -0.44 -11.88
CA MET A 43 5.69 0.49 -13.02
C MET A 43 6.67 1.66 -12.96
N LEU A 44 7.26 1.96 -11.82
CA LEU A 44 8.31 2.96 -11.62
C LEU A 44 9.73 2.36 -11.63
N GLY A 45 9.86 1.08 -11.99
CA GLY A 45 11.14 0.38 -12.13
C GLY A 45 11.65 -0.30 -10.86
N TYR A 46 10.89 -0.25 -9.76
CA TYR A 46 11.28 -0.95 -8.53
C TYR A 46 11.00 -2.46 -8.60
N SER A 47 11.80 -3.21 -7.87
CA SER A 47 11.60 -4.64 -7.60
C SER A 47 11.21 -4.82 -6.15
N LEU A 48 10.51 -5.91 -5.83
CA LEU A 48 10.11 -6.25 -4.48
C LEU A 48 10.89 -7.49 -4.00
N PHE A 49 11.39 -7.42 -2.78
CA PHE A 49 12.12 -8.51 -2.13
C PHE A 49 11.41 -8.88 -0.84
N ARG A 50 10.99 -10.12 -0.72
CA ARG A 50 10.42 -10.68 0.50
C ARG A 50 11.51 -11.25 1.37
N VAL A 51 11.50 -10.86 2.63
CA VAL A 51 12.42 -11.37 3.64
C VAL A 51 11.62 -12.07 4.72
N HIS A 52 11.91 -13.34 4.93
CA HIS A 52 11.42 -14.09 6.08
C HIS A 52 12.47 -13.97 7.19
N ILE A 53 12.06 -13.52 8.37
CA ILE A 53 12.99 -13.24 9.48
C ILE A 53 12.59 -14.09 10.68
N LYS A 54 13.57 -14.83 11.20
CA LYS A 54 13.48 -15.49 12.51
C LYS A 54 14.18 -14.60 13.53
N LEU A 55 13.52 -14.31 14.63
CA LEU A 55 14.08 -13.54 15.70
C LEU A 55 14.72 -14.45 16.77
N LYS A 56 15.68 -13.90 17.51
CA LYS A 56 16.18 -14.47 18.75
C LYS A 56 15.08 -14.35 19.81
N ASN A 57 15.32 -14.95 20.97
CA ASN A 57 14.43 -14.77 22.13
C ASN A 57 14.53 -13.31 22.61
N VAL A 58 13.65 -12.46 22.08
CA VAL A 58 13.59 -11.02 22.35
C VAL A 58 12.31 -10.69 23.12
N SER A 59 12.34 -9.61 23.89
CA SER A 59 11.15 -9.09 24.55
C SER A 59 10.13 -8.54 23.53
N GLU A 60 8.87 -8.47 23.90
CA GLU A 60 7.81 -7.87 23.07
C GLU A 60 8.15 -6.41 22.68
N LEU A 61 8.76 -5.65 23.60
CA LEU A 61 9.18 -4.28 23.33
C LEU A 61 10.26 -4.20 22.24
N GLU A 62 11.25 -5.09 22.27
CA GLU A 62 12.29 -5.15 21.23
C GLU A 62 11.71 -5.57 19.88
N TYR A 63 10.77 -6.51 19.90
CA TYR A 63 10.03 -6.95 18.74
C TYR A 63 9.25 -5.81 18.08
N LEU A 64 8.41 -5.10 18.83
CA LEU A 64 7.64 -3.95 18.34
C LEU A 64 8.54 -2.82 17.84
N LYS A 65 9.66 -2.55 18.54
CA LYS A 65 10.66 -1.57 18.12
C LYS A 65 11.30 -1.95 16.80
N PHE A 66 11.64 -3.23 16.62
CA PHE A 66 12.21 -3.71 15.36
C PHE A 66 11.24 -3.50 14.17
N VAL A 67 9.97 -3.88 14.33
CA VAL A 67 8.96 -3.70 13.29
C VAL A 67 8.72 -2.23 12.98
N LYS A 68 8.63 -1.39 14.02
CA LYS A 68 8.50 0.06 13.82
C LYS A 68 9.66 0.61 12.99
N ASN A 69 10.90 0.22 13.31
CA ASN A 69 12.08 0.66 12.58
C ASN A 69 12.08 0.19 11.11
N LEU A 70 11.54 -1.01 10.82
CA LEU A 70 11.40 -1.48 9.43
C LEU A 70 10.54 -0.53 8.59
N PHE A 71 9.46 0.01 9.16
CA PHE A 71 8.59 0.94 8.45
C PHE A 71 9.10 2.38 8.38
N GLU A 72 9.76 2.85 9.44
CA GLU A 72 10.17 4.24 9.55
C GLU A 72 11.52 4.53 8.88
N ASP A 73 12.46 3.57 8.93
CA ASP A 73 13.83 3.78 8.50
C ASP A 73 14.15 3.18 7.13
N TYR A 74 13.30 2.28 6.60
CA TYR A 74 13.60 1.51 5.39
C TYR A 74 12.44 1.50 4.38
N PRO A 75 12.71 1.24 3.08
CA PRO A 75 11.72 1.19 2.02
C PRO A 75 10.84 -0.06 2.13
N THR A 76 10.08 -0.17 3.20
CA THR A 76 9.22 -1.31 3.49
C THR A 76 7.84 -1.10 2.86
N PHE A 77 7.39 -2.09 2.08
CA PHE A 77 6.09 -2.10 1.43
C PHE A 77 5.02 -2.70 2.34
N TRP A 78 5.37 -3.80 3.02
CA TRP A 78 4.46 -4.55 3.86
C TRP A 78 5.21 -5.38 4.89
N VAL A 79 4.60 -5.62 6.07
CA VAL A 79 5.10 -6.51 7.11
C VAL A 79 3.95 -7.32 7.66
N ALA A 80 4.18 -8.60 7.91
CA ALA A 80 3.27 -9.47 8.63
C ALA A 80 3.99 -10.17 9.79
N PHE A 81 3.24 -10.39 10.85
CA PHE A 81 3.59 -11.26 11.94
C PHE A 81 3.13 -12.68 11.61
N VAL A 82 4.01 -13.64 11.78
CA VAL A 82 3.73 -15.05 11.48
C VAL A 82 4.20 -15.93 12.63
N SER A 83 3.68 -17.14 12.69
CA SER A 83 4.13 -18.15 13.64
C SER A 83 4.68 -19.37 12.90
N GLY A 84 5.64 -20.05 13.49
CA GLY A 84 6.29 -21.23 12.91
C GLY A 84 7.79 -21.03 12.70
N SER A 85 8.28 -21.35 11.51
CA SER A 85 9.72 -21.26 11.17
C SER A 85 10.26 -19.85 11.20
N PHE A 86 9.40 -18.85 10.97
CA PHE A 86 9.73 -17.41 11.00
C PHE A 86 8.77 -16.67 11.91
N ASP A 87 9.12 -15.46 12.31
CA ASP A 87 8.33 -14.59 13.17
C ASP A 87 7.81 -13.37 12.41
N ILE A 88 8.53 -12.95 11.38
CA ILE A 88 8.20 -11.78 10.55
C ILE A 88 8.40 -12.12 9.07
N ILE A 89 7.48 -11.64 8.24
CA ILE A 89 7.66 -11.53 6.79
C ILE A 89 7.61 -10.04 6.46
N ALA A 90 8.64 -9.53 5.79
CA ALA A 90 8.72 -8.15 5.34
C ALA A 90 8.97 -8.07 3.84
N ASP A 91 8.23 -7.20 3.15
CA ASP A 91 8.44 -6.89 1.74
C ASP A 91 9.14 -5.54 1.63
N ILE A 92 10.34 -5.54 1.04
CA ILE A 92 11.22 -4.38 0.87
C ILE A 92 11.37 -4.11 -0.63
N TRP A 93 11.14 -2.86 -1.04
CA TRP A 93 11.32 -2.46 -2.43
C TRP A 93 12.68 -1.78 -2.65
N ALA A 94 13.26 -2.03 -3.82
CA ALA A 94 14.52 -1.44 -4.27
C ALA A 94 14.55 -1.41 -5.82
N TYR A 95 15.37 -0.55 -6.42
CA TYR A 95 15.52 -0.52 -7.88
C TYR A 95 16.14 -1.80 -8.44
N ASN A 96 17.05 -2.41 -7.66
CA ASN A 96 17.75 -3.62 -8.06
C ASN A 96 18.28 -4.39 -6.84
N ALA A 97 18.84 -5.57 -7.08
CA ALA A 97 19.39 -6.42 -6.03
C ALA A 97 20.56 -5.78 -5.26
N ASN A 98 21.38 -4.95 -5.91
CA ASN A 98 22.52 -4.30 -5.24
C ASN A 98 22.04 -3.22 -4.24
N GLU A 99 20.99 -2.46 -4.58
CA GLU A 99 20.39 -1.49 -3.66
C GLU A 99 19.68 -2.20 -2.51
N PHE A 100 18.97 -3.28 -2.80
CA PHE A 100 18.36 -4.13 -1.78
C PHE A 100 19.42 -4.67 -0.81
N ASP A 101 20.52 -5.23 -1.31
CA ASP A 101 21.62 -5.78 -0.50
C ASP A 101 22.20 -4.72 0.44
N LYS A 102 22.46 -3.51 -0.06
CA LYS A 102 22.94 -2.39 0.78
C LYS A 102 21.95 -2.06 1.90
N THR A 103 20.68 -1.94 1.57
CA THR A 103 19.62 -1.64 2.53
C THR A 103 19.48 -2.76 3.56
N PHE A 104 19.46 -4.00 3.10
CA PHE A 104 19.30 -5.15 3.99
C PHE A 104 20.49 -5.36 4.91
N ASN A 105 21.71 -5.11 4.42
CA ASN A 105 22.92 -5.13 5.25
C ASN A 105 22.89 -4.06 6.36
N GLN A 106 22.29 -2.88 6.11
CA GLN A 106 22.05 -1.88 7.16
C GLN A 106 21.07 -2.38 8.22
N ILE A 107 19.96 -3.04 7.78
CA ILE A 107 19.01 -3.67 8.70
C ILE A 107 19.72 -4.70 9.57
N LEU A 108 20.50 -5.59 8.97
CA LEU A 108 21.26 -6.63 9.69
C LEU A 108 22.27 -6.02 10.68
N ALA A 109 23.03 -5.03 10.25
CA ALA A 109 24.04 -4.37 11.11
C ALA A 109 23.41 -3.73 12.35
N LYS A 110 22.28 -3.04 12.18
CA LYS A 110 21.55 -2.36 13.26
C LYS A 110 20.86 -3.36 14.21
N ASN A 111 20.49 -4.54 13.73
CA ASN A 111 19.64 -5.49 14.44
C ASN A 111 20.29 -6.86 14.70
N LYS A 112 21.63 -6.95 14.74
CA LYS A 112 22.39 -8.20 14.99
C LYS A 112 21.96 -8.96 16.25
N LYS A 113 21.51 -8.25 17.28
CA LYS A 113 21.07 -8.84 18.56
C LYS A 113 19.67 -9.42 18.48
N VAL A 114 18.85 -8.97 17.50
CA VAL A 114 17.44 -9.31 17.36
C VAL A 114 17.23 -10.43 16.32
N ILE A 115 17.91 -10.35 15.18
CA ILE A 115 17.78 -11.29 14.07
C ILE A 115 18.59 -12.56 14.36
N TYR A 116 17.92 -13.73 14.28
CA TYR A 116 18.56 -15.05 14.37
C TYR A 116 18.96 -15.57 12.99
N SER A 117 18.00 -15.65 12.07
CA SER A 117 18.21 -16.08 10.69
C SER A 117 17.21 -15.39 9.75
N TYR A 118 17.45 -15.48 8.47
CA TYR A 118 16.57 -14.92 7.44
C TYR A 118 16.71 -15.67 6.12
N ASP A 119 15.64 -15.62 5.31
CA ASP A 119 15.63 -16.03 3.92
C ASP A 119 15.14 -14.89 3.04
N ILE A 120 15.70 -14.76 1.84
CA ILE A 120 15.39 -13.67 0.89
C ILE A 120 14.84 -14.27 -0.40
N PHE A 121 13.71 -13.73 -0.85
CA PHE A 121 13.04 -14.14 -2.09
C PHE A 121 12.76 -12.90 -2.95
N PRO A 122 13.29 -12.81 -4.19
CA PRO A 122 12.82 -11.83 -5.14
C PRO A 122 11.38 -12.16 -5.54
N LEU A 123 10.47 -11.19 -5.43
CA LEU A 123 9.09 -11.36 -5.86
C LEU A 123 8.95 -10.92 -7.32
N LEU A 124 8.39 -11.80 -8.15
CA LEU A 124 8.15 -11.53 -9.56
C LEU A 124 6.83 -10.79 -9.79
N GLU A 125 5.85 -11.09 -8.96
CA GLU A 125 4.51 -10.52 -9.03
C GLU A 125 3.84 -10.60 -7.66
N LEU A 126 3.11 -9.57 -7.28
CA LEU A 126 2.20 -9.58 -6.13
C LEU A 126 0.76 -9.50 -6.62
N VAL A 127 -0.03 -10.51 -6.30
CA VAL A 127 -1.43 -10.60 -6.70
C VAL A 127 -2.33 -10.29 -5.51
N LEU A 128 -3.14 -9.27 -5.65
CA LEU A 128 -4.13 -8.88 -4.65
C LEU A 128 -5.53 -9.20 -5.17
N TYR A 129 -6.27 -9.96 -4.40
CA TYR A 129 -7.68 -10.24 -4.66
C TYR A 129 -8.55 -9.20 -3.93
N ASP A 130 -9.73 -8.93 -4.46
CA ASP A 130 -10.71 -8.12 -3.77
C ASP A 130 -11.50 -8.98 -2.74
N TYR A 131 -12.27 -8.29 -1.92
CA TYR A 131 -13.17 -8.94 -0.94
C TYR A 131 -14.52 -9.35 -1.55
N GLY A 132 -14.59 -9.57 -2.86
CA GLY A 132 -15.82 -9.91 -3.59
C GLY A 132 -16.55 -11.14 -3.07
N TYR A 133 -15.80 -12.08 -2.45
CA TYR A 133 -16.39 -13.27 -1.83
C TYR A 133 -17.33 -12.97 -0.63
N PHE A 134 -17.24 -11.78 -0.01
CA PHE A 134 -18.20 -11.35 1.01
C PHE A 134 -19.51 -10.80 0.43
N LEU A 135 -19.58 -10.57 -0.88
CA LEU A 135 -20.66 -9.80 -1.50
C LEU A 135 -21.64 -10.66 -2.31
N ASP A 136 -21.56 -11.99 -2.26
CA ASP A 136 -22.41 -12.94 -3.01
C ASP A 136 -22.54 -12.64 -4.54
N LYS A 137 -21.64 -11.80 -5.05
CA LYS A 137 -21.59 -11.46 -6.48
C LYS A 137 -20.70 -12.45 -7.20
N GLN A 138 -21.30 -13.47 -7.79
CA GLN A 138 -20.64 -14.59 -8.46
C GLN A 138 -19.59 -14.26 -9.54
N ASN A 139 -19.30 -12.96 -9.83
CA ASN A 139 -18.47 -12.57 -10.97
C ASN A 139 -17.53 -11.37 -10.73
N ILE A 140 -17.19 -11.01 -9.50
CA ILE A 140 -16.29 -9.86 -9.28
C ILE A 140 -15.07 -10.27 -8.46
N HIS A 141 -14.26 -11.17 -9.01
CA HIS A 141 -12.88 -11.36 -8.52
C HIS A 141 -11.96 -10.44 -9.32
N LYS A 142 -11.95 -9.16 -8.98
CA LYS A 142 -10.98 -8.23 -9.59
C LYS A 142 -9.60 -8.54 -8.99
N LYS A 143 -8.80 -9.22 -9.78
CA LYS A 143 -7.38 -9.46 -9.52
C LYS A 143 -6.61 -8.17 -9.84
N ILE A 144 -5.86 -7.66 -8.88
CA ILE A 144 -4.90 -6.58 -9.11
C ILE A 144 -3.50 -7.20 -9.00
N SER A 145 -2.76 -7.12 -10.10
CA SER A 145 -1.39 -7.58 -10.18
C SER A 145 -0.46 -6.37 -10.15
N ILE A 146 0.52 -6.36 -9.26
CA ILE A 146 1.53 -5.30 -9.13
C ILE A 146 2.93 -5.93 -9.09
N PHE A 147 3.96 -5.11 -9.36
CA PHE A 147 5.35 -5.54 -9.53
C PHE A 147 5.58 -6.51 -10.69
N LYS A 148 4.59 -6.72 -11.55
CA LYS A 148 4.79 -7.45 -12.80
C LYS A 148 5.56 -6.56 -13.78
N LYS A 149 6.87 -6.75 -13.81
CA LYS A 149 7.81 -5.89 -14.53
C LYS A 149 7.76 -6.15 -16.03
N GLU A 150 7.04 -5.31 -16.79
CA GLU A 150 7.10 -5.34 -18.26
C GLU A 150 7.86 -4.12 -18.80
N ASN A 151 7.55 -2.93 -18.31
CA ASN A 151 8.22 -1.67 -18.68
C ASN A 151 8.10 -0.66 -17.53
N SER A 152 9.16 0.11 -17.28
CA SER A 152 9.10 1.22 -16.32
C SER A 152 8.65 2.51 -17.02
N VAL A 153 7.90 3.32 -16.30
CA VAL A 153 7.39 4.63 -16.74
C VAL A 153 8.03 5.72 -15.90
N GLU A 154 8.60 6.71 -16.56
CA GLU A 154 9.08 7.91 -15.87
C GLU A 154 7.92 8.84 -15.54
N ILE A 155 7.95 9.42 -14.34
CA ILE A 155 7.00 10.42 -13.87
C ILE A 155 7.75 11.65 -13.35
N ASP A 156 7.11 12.81 -13.47
CA ASP A 156 7.69 14.05 -12.97
C ASP A 156 7.55 14.22 -11.44
N ASP A 157 8.19 15.22 -10.87
CA ASP A 157 8.18 15.45 -9.42
C ASP A 157 6.81 15.88 -8.90
N VAL A 158 5.96 16.45 -9.76
CA VAL A 158 4.59 16.80 -9.40
C VAL A 158 3.76 15.52 -9.23
N ASP A 159 3.91 14.55 -10.12
CA ASP A 159 3.24 13.26 -10.02
C ASP A 159 3.72 12.48 -8.78
N LYS A 160 5.04 12.49 -8.50
CA LYS A 160 5.58 11.90 -7.25
C LYS A 160 4.96 12.55 -6.02
N LYS A 161 4.82 13.87 -6.01
CA LYS A 161 4.21 14.61 -4.89
C LYS A 161 2.72 14.28 -4.74
N ILE A 162 1.97 14.18 -5.84
CA ILE A 162 0.57 13.73 -5.83
C ILE A 162 0.48 12.32 -5.23
N LEU A 163 1.29 11.36 -5.72
CA LEU A 163 1.32 9.99 -5.23
C LEU A 163 1.67 9.92 -3.74
N SER A 164 2.61 10.74 -3.27
CA SER A 164 3.00 10.79 -1.85
C SER A 164 1.86 11.23 -0.92
N ILE A 165 0.93 12.04 -1.39
CA ILE A 165 -0.23 12.49 -0.63
C ILE A 165 -1.33 11.43 -0.65
N ILE A 166 -1.68 10.91 -1.84
CA ILE A 166 -2.81 9.99 -1.99
C ILE A 166 -2.51 8.57 -1.52
N LYS A 167 -1.24 8.20 -1.32
CA LYS A 167 -0.86 6.86 -0.84
C LYS A 167 -1.50 6.52 0.51
N SER A 168 -1.61 7.49 1.41
CA SER A 168 -2.16 7.31 2.76
C SER A 168 -3.61 7.79 2.91
N ASN A 169 -4.08 8.65 2.01
CA ASN A 169 -5.46 9.12 2.00
C ASN A 169 -5.95 9.31 0.56
N SER A 170 -6.60 8.30 0.02
CA SER A 170 -7.14 8.35 -1.36
C SER A 170 -8.40 9.23 -1.49
N ARG A 171 -8.92 9.79 -0.39
CA ARG A 171 -10.11 10.65 -0.39
C ARG A 171 -9.80 12.15 -0.31
N VAL A 172 -8.53 12.53 -0.40
CA VAL A 172 -8.14 13.95 -0.52
C VAL A 172 -8.80 14.56 -1.76
N SER A 173 -9.40 15.74 -1.60
CA SER A 173 -10.06 16.42 -2.72
C SER A 173 -9.04 16.91 -3.77
N TYR A 174 -9.47 16.99 -5.04
CA TYR A 174 -8.59 17.51 -6.11
C TYR A 174 -8.23 18.98 -5.88
N GLU A 175 -9.06 19.75 -5.18
CA GLU A 175 -8.79 21.12 -4.78
C GLU A 175 -7.66 21.19 -3.75
N GLU A 176 -7.69 20.32 -2.76
CA GLU A 176 -6.66 20.24 -1.74
C GLU A 176 -5.33 19.74 -2.33
N LEU A 177 -5.36 18.72 -3.17
CA LEU A 177 -4.18 18.28 -3.92
C LEU A 177 -3.62 19.41 -4.76
N GLY A 178 -4.48 20.16 -5.46
CA GLY A 178 -4.07 21.30 -6.28
C GLY A 178 -3.31 22.35 -5.48
N ARG A 179 -3.79 22.70 -4.28
CA ARG A 179 -3.07 23.62 -3.39
C ARG A 179 -1.69 23.10 -2.99
N ASN A 180 -1.57 21.80 -2.69
CA ASN A 180 -0.30 21.20 -2.30
C ASN A 180 0.75 21.13 -3.42
N VAL A 181 0.31 21.06 -4.67
CA VAL A 181 1.21 20.94 -5.84
C VAL A 181 1.20 22.16 -6.77
N ASN A 182 0.54 23.27 -6.37
CA ASN A 182 0.39 24.51 -7.14
C ASN A 182 -0.25 24.27 -8.53
N LEU A 183 -1.29 23.43 -8.59
CA LEU A 183 -2.04 23.14 -9.81
C LEU A 183 -3.54 23.40 -9.63
N THR A 184 -4.23 23.60 -10.76
CA THR A 184 -5.70 23.67 -10.76
C THR A 184 -6.30 22.28 -10.49
N ARG A 185 -7.55 22.24 -9.97
CA ARG A 185 -8.33 21.03 -9.80
C ARG A 185 -8.35 20.15 -11.06
N ASN A 186 -8.55 20.78 -12.23
CA ASN A 186 -8.63 20.05 -13.49
C ASN A 186 -7.29 19.43 -13.89
N SER A 187 -6.18 20.14 -13.68
CA SER A 187 -4.83 19.63 -13.93
C SER A 187 -4.52 18.42 -13.04
N VAL A 188 -4.85 18.48 -11.74
CA VAL A 188 -4.69 17.35 -10.83
C VAL A 188 -5.54 16.16 -11.27
N LYS A 189 -6.81 16.39 -11.61
CA LYS A 189 -7.71 15.32 -12.11
C LYS A 189 -7.16 14.66 -13.36
N TYR A 190 -6.60 15.44 -14.29
CA TYR A 190 -5.97 14.90 -15.50
C TYR A 190 -4.75 14.03 -15.17
N ARG A 191 -3.86 14.49 -14.28
CA ARG A 191 -2.67 13.74 -13.84
C ARG A 191 -3.04 12.44 -13.17
N ILE A 192 -3.98 12.44 -12.24
CA ILE A 192 -4.45 11.20 -11.57
C ILE A 192 -5.03 10.22 -12.58
N LYS A 193 -5.87 10.66 -13.52
CA LYS A 193 -6.38 9.79 -14.57
C LYS A 193 -5.29 9.24 -15.48
N ASN A 194 -4.24 10.01 -15.75
CA ASN A 194 -3.10 9.53 -16.51
C ASN A 194 -2.30 8.48 -15.72
N LEU A 195 -2.06 8.69 -14.43
CA LEU A 195 -1.41 7.71 -13.55
C LEU A 195 -2.22 6.40 -13.43
N GLU A 196 -3.56 6.49 -13.40
CA GLU A 196 -4.46 5.33 -13.47
C GLU A 196 -4.35 4.60 -14.81
N ARG A 197 -4.36 5.34 -15.93
CA ARG A 197 -4.22 4.79 -17.29
C ARG A 197 -2.88 4.09 -17.51
N LEU A 198 -1.82 4.63 -16.94
CA LEU A 198 -0.48 4.06 -16.98
C LEU A 198 -0.31 2.86 -16.05
N GLY A 199 -1.31 2.55 -15.20
CA GLY A 199 -1.24 1.45 -14.23
C GLY A 199 -0.40 1.75 -12.99
N ILE A 200 0.17 2.96 -12.86
CA ILE A 200 0.92 3.37 -11.66
C ILE A 200 -0.02 3.42 -10.45
N ILE A 201 -1.23 3.97 -10.62
CA ILE A 201 -2.32 3.78 -9.66
C ILE A 201 -3.04 2.48 -10.04
N ALA A 202 -2.71 1.40 -9.36
CA ALA A 202 -3.29 0.08 -9.60
C ALA A 202 -4.71 -0.05 -9.02
N GLY A 203 -5.06 0.76 -8.02
CA GLY A 203 -6.39 0.75 -7.43
C GLY A 203 -6.49 1.54 -6.12
N TYR A 204 -7.66 1.40 -5.51
CA TYR A 204 -7.96 2.05 -4.22
C TYR A 204 -8.49 0.99 -3.26
N LYS A 205 -8.02 1.02 -2.04
CA LYS A 205 -8.35 0.05 -1.00
C LYS A 205 -8.79 0.75 0.28
N ILE A 206 -9.49 0.02 1.11
CA ILE A 206 -9.76 0.41 2.50
C ILE A 206 -9.01 -0.53 3.42
N MET A 207 -8.48 0.00 4.49
CA MET A 207 -7.95 -0.80 5.59
C MET A 207 -9.05 -0.97 6.62
N VAL A 208 -9.42 -2.21 6.88
CA VAL A 208 -10.46 -2.58 7.85
C VAL A 208 -9.85 -3.40 8.97
N ASP A 209 -10.38 -3.24 10.18
CA ASP A 209 -10.14 -4.12 11.32
C ASP A 209 -11.23 -5.20 11.36
N PHE A 210 -10.83 -6.43 11.62
CA PHE A 210 -11.73 -7.60 11.69
C PHE A 210 -11.81 -8.14 13.10
#